data_d1cdadd583da5455d0a1a89937659a38
#
_entry.id   d1cdadd583da5455d0a1a89937659a38
#
_cell.length_a   1.000
_cell.length_b   1.000
_cell.length_c   1.000
_cell.angle_alpha   90.00
_cell.angle_beta   90.00
_cell.angle_gamma   90.00
#
_symmetry.space_group_name_H-M   'P 1'
#
loop_
_entity.id
_entity.type
_entity.pdbx_description
1 polymer ?
#
loop_
_entity_poly.entity_id
_entity_poly.type
_entity_poly.pdbx_seq_one_letter_code
_entity_poly.pdbx_strand_id
1 'polypeptide(L)'
;MRSDKKIDSQGKPVDDDEILIRLLCSPLQYDKETKQVSIDAFDLRMMGKNHDNLEHFASLGRKVAIEDEDEFQEYLQKGYSIWNDKEWEENEYYGYGTFRCKDALATNDMVEIHPLTGAAQHIGMYYAKNEDEYYKGPLPKENLEVFEMLSDLADLINDTVVVAPARS
;
A
#
# COMPACT_ATOMS: atom_id res chain seq x y z
N MET A 1 11.00 22.50 10.88
CA MET A 1 10.25 21.93 9.75
C MET A 1 11.09 20.88 9.05
N ARG A 2 10.53 19.73 8.84
CA ARG A 2 11.24 18.56 8.30
C ARG A 2 11.41 18.72 6.80
N SER A 3 12.57 19.15 6.36
CA SER A 3 12.78 19.52 4.95
C SER A 3 12.66 18.34 3.98
N ASP A 4 13.00 17.13 4.43
CA ASP A 4 12.95 15.93 3.57
C ASP A 4 11.62 15.20 3.62
N LYS A 5 10.78 15.48 4.62
CA LYS A 5 9.43 14.93 4.73
C LYS A 5 8.41 15.83 4.04
N LYS A 6 8.64 16.06 2.75
CA LYS A 6 7.68 16.81 1.95
C LYS A 6 6.58 15.89 1.46
N ILE A 7 5.36 16.23 1.80
CA ILE A 7 4.17 15.54 1.35
C ILE A 7 3.32 16.53 0.59
N ASP A 8 3.13 16.28 -0.69
CA ASP A 8 2.25 17.11 -1.50
C ASP A 8 0.82 16.58 -1.30
N SER A 9 0.19 17.09 -0.26
CA SER A 9 -1.12 16.61 0.17
C SER A 9 -2.10 17.76 0.19
N GLN A 10 -3.11 17.69 -0.70
CA GLN A 10 -4.20 18.66 -0.76
C GLN A 10 -5.55 18.02 -0.48
N GLY A 11 -5.56 16.75 -0.15
CA GLY A 11 -6.77 16.01 0.15
C GLY A 11 -7.25 16.23 1.59
N LYS A 12 -8.45 15.74 1.88
CA LYS A 12 -8.96 15.75 3.24
C LYS A 12 -8.14 14.82 4.12
N PRO A 13 -7.85 15.20 5.38
CA PRO A 13 -7.18 14.30 6.31
C PRO A 13 -7.91 12.96 6.42
N VAL A 14 -7.15 11.90 6.65
CA VAL A 14 -7.69 10.56 6.78
C VAL A 14 -8.13 10.35 8.23
N ASP A 15 -9.40 9.98 8.44
CA ASP A 15 -9.92 9.69 9.77
C ASP A 15 -9.45 8.34 10.28
N ASP A 16 -9.30 8.21 11.59
CA ASP A 16 -8.85 6.98 12.23
C ASP A 16 -9.74 5.78 11.92
N ASP A 17 -11.03 5.99 11.76
CA ASP A 17 -12.00 4.92 11.51
C ASP A 17 -12.20 4.58 10.04
N GLU A 18 -11.54 5.30 9.12
CA GLU A 18 -11.68 5.01 7.69
C GLU A 18 -11.17 3.63 7.36
N ILE A 19 -11.87 2.99 6.43
CA ILE A 19 -11.43 1.74 5.82
C ILE A 19 -10.54 2.07 4.63
N LEU A 20 -9.35 1.48 4.63
CA LEU A 20 -8.34 1.68 3.59
C LEU A 20 -8.16 0.39 2.80
N ILE A 21 -7.76 0.53 1.54
CA ILE A 21 -7.63 -0.58 0.59
C ILE A 21 -6.18 -0.70 0.16
N ARG A 22 -5.61 -1.90 0.28
CA ARG A 22 -4.30 -2.22 -0.28
C ARG A 22 -4.49 -3.23 -1.41
N LEU A 23 -4.11 -2.86 -2.63
CA LEU A 23 -4.11 -3.79 -3.76
C LEU A 23 -2.90 -4.71 -3.63
N LEU A 24 -3.12 -5.99 -3.93
CA LEU A 24 -2.10 -7.03 -3.75
C LEU A 24 -1.78 -7.71 -5.07
N CYS A 25 -0.52 -8.01 -5.29
CA CYS A 25 -0.08 -8.85 -6.40
C CYS A 25 0.40 -10.20 -5.88
N SER A 26 0.38 -11.18 -6.74
CA SER A 26 0.85 -12.53 -6.44
C SER A 26 1.96 -12.88 -7.43
N PRO A 27 3.02 -13.59 -7.04
CA PRO A 27 3.24 -14.20 -5.73
C PRO A 27 3.93 -13.32 -4.71
N LEU A 28 4.38 -12.12 -5.09
CA LEU A 28 5.23 -11.29 -4.21
C LEU A 28 4.54 -10.90 -2.91
N GLN A 29 3.31 -10.40 -2.99
CA GLN A 29 2.60 -9.85 -1.83
C GLN A 29 1.59 -10.81 -1.22
N TYR A 30 1.13 -11.79 -1.99
CA TYR A 30 0.14 -12.76 -1.55
C TYR A 30 0.44 -14.12 -2.14
N ASP A 31 0.48 -15.15 -1.28
CA ASP A 31 0.66 -16.54 -1.72
C ASP A 31 -0.69 -17.21 -1.86
N LYS A 32 -1.04 -17.57 -3.10
CA LYS A 32 -2.33 -18.21 -3.40
C LYS A 32 -2.48 -19.58 -2.77
N GLU A 33 -1.39 -20.31 -2.61
CA GLU A 33 -1.41 -21.67 -2.07
C GLU A 33 -1.61 -21.68 -0.56
N THR A 34 -0.85 -20.87 0.16
CA THR A 34 -0.94 -20.79 1.61
C THR A 34 -2.00 -19.82 2.08
N LYS A 35 -2.48 -18.95 1.19
CA LYS A 35 -3.44 -17.87 1.49
C LYS A 35 -2.89 -16.90 2.54
N GLN A 36 -1.61 -16.59 2.43
CA GLN A 36 -0.92 -15.71 3.36
C GLN A 36 -0.44 -14.44 2.68
N VAL A 37 -0.63 -13.32 3.36
CA VAL A 37 -0.09 -12.04 2.94
C VAL A 37 1.38 -11.97 3.37
N SER A 38 2.24 -11.61 2.45
CA SER A 38 3.68 -11.50 2.69
C SER A 38 4.03 -10.18 3.39
N ILE A 39 5.17 -10.15 4.06
CA ILE A 39 5.73 -8.90 4.59
C ILE A 39 6.01 -7.89 3.46
N ASP A 40 6.12 -8.36 2.22
CA ASP A 40 6.33 -7.49 1.06
C ASP A 40 5.07 -6.70 0.67
N ALA A 41 3.91 -7.04 1.24
CA ALA A 41 2.65 -6.38 0.89
C ALA A 41 2.68 -4.87 1.15
N PHE A 42 3.39 -4.44 2.18
CA PHE A 42 3.50 -3.02 2.56
C PHE A 42 4.90 -2.47 2.42
N ASP A 43 5.84 -3.26 1.88
CA ASP A 43 7.19 -2.78 1.61
C ASP A 43 7.18 -1.78 0.44
N LEU A 44 8.21 -0.96 0.40
CA LEU A 44 8.43 -0.03 -0.72
C LEU A 44 9.33 -0.71 -1.74
N ARG A 45 9.22 -0.29 -2.99
CA ARG A 45 9.92 -0.94 -4.09
C ARG A 45 10.75 0.03 -4.91
N MET A 46 11.64 -0.54 -5.70
CA MET A 46 12.29 0.17 -6.78
C MET A 46 11.43 0.00 -8.03
N MET A 47 11.12 1.08 -8.71
CA MET A 47 10.24 1.10 -9.87
C MET A 47 11.00 1.61 -11.09
N GLY A 48 10.41 1.39 -12.27
CA GLY A 48 11.01 1.79 -13.54
C GLY A 48 11.80 0.64 -14.17
N LYS A 49 12.11 0.78 -15.47
CA LYS A 49 12.75 -0.27 -16.24
C LYS A 49 14.11 -0.71 -15.69
N ASN A 50 14.83 0.22 -15.08
CA ASN A 50 16.16 -0.01 -14.56
C ASN A 50 16.18 -0.01 -13.01
N HIS A 51 15.00 -0.07 -12.37
CA HIS A 51 14.86 0.03 -10.93
C HIS A 51 15.52 1.30 -10.37
N ASP A 52 15.37 2.40 -11.10
CA ASP A 52 16.03 3.67 -10.78
C ASP A 52 15.13 4.63 -10.00
N ASN A 53 13.83 4.30 -9.86
CA ASN A 53 12.88 5.09 -9.08
C ASN A 53 12.54 4.37 -7.78
N LEU A 54 12.73 5.05 -6.66
CA LEU A 54 12.39 4.50 -5.35
C LEU A 54 10.96 4.93 -4.97
N GLU A 55 10.16 3.98 -4.51
CA GLU A 55 8.85 4.32 -3.95
C GLU A 55 9.03 5.10 -2.66
N HIS A 56 8.23 6.14 -2.48
CA HIS A 56 8.26 6.98 -1.28
C HIS A 56 7.16 6.62 -0.29
N PHE A 57 6.18 5.88 -0.73
CA PHE A 57 5.04 5.46 0.09
C PHE A 57 4.41 4.20 -0.50
N ALA A 58 3.70 3.46 0.33
CA ALA A 58 2.85 2.37 -0.15
C ALA A 58 1.50 2.97 -0.55
N SER A 59 1.06 2.69 -1.77
CA SER A 59 -0.18 3.24 -2.33
C SER A 59 -1.40 2.56 -1.73
N LEU A 60 -2.36 3.36 -1.26
CA LEU A 60 -3.60 2.88 -0.66
C LEU A 60 -4.79 3.60 -1.28
N GLY A 61 -5.99 3.00 -1.16
CA GLY A 61 -7.24 3.64 -1.54
C GLY A 61 -8.09 3.96 -0.32
N ARG A 62 -8.94 5.00 -0.44
CA ARG A 62 -9.91 5.40 0.59
C ARG A 62 -11.28 4.85 0.22
N LYS A 63 -11.78 3.92 0.99
CA LYS A 63 -13.10 3.33 0.74
C LYS A 63 -14.21 4.39 0.72
N VAL A 64 -14.15 5.36 1.63
CA VAL A 64 -15.15 6.43 1.74
C VAL A 64 -15.19 7.36 0.52
N ALA A 65 -14.12 7.42 -0.26
CA ALA A 65 -14.06 8.25 -1.47
C ALA A 65 -14.55 7.50 -2.70
N ILE A 66 -14.95 6.26 -2.56
CA ILE A 66 -15.50 5.42 -3.62
C ILE A 66 -16.99 5.32 -3.38
N GLU A 67 -17.81 5.96 -4.24
CA GLU A 67 -19.23 6.16 -3.97
C GLU A 67 -20.07 4.89 -4.13
N ASP A 68 -19.78 4.07 -5.14
CA ASP A 68 -20.59 2.91 -5.45
C ASP A 68 -19.75 1.74 -5.98
N GLU A 69 -20.42 0.64 -6.24
CA GLU A 69 -19.75 -0.59 -6.70
C GLU A 69 -19.10 -0.42 -8.08
N ASP A 70 -19.73 0.35 -8.96
CA ASP A 70 -19.16 0.58 -10.30
C ASP A 70 -17.85 1.35 -10.20
N GLU A 71 -17.80 2.38 -9.37
CA GLU A 71 -16.58 3.13 -9.12
C GLU A 71 -15.52 2.25 -8.45
N PHE A 72 -15.93 1.36 -7.56
CA PHE A 72 -15.03 0.41 -6.93
C PHE A 72 -14.40 -0.54 -7.95
N GLN A 73 -15.21 -1.05 -8.88
CA GLN A 73 -14.69 -1.92 -9.94
C GLN A 73 -13.73 -1.17 -10.87
N GLU A 74 -14.00 0.10 -11.16
CA GLU A 74 -13.07 0.92 -11.94
C GLU A 74 -11.73 1.09 -11.20
N TYR A 75 -11.78 1.32 -9.91
CA TYR A 75 -10.58 1.42 -9.07
C TYR A 75 -9.75 0.14 -9.15
N LEU A 76 -10.40 -1.02 -9.03
CA LEU A 76 -9.72 -2.31 -9.13
C LEU A 76 -9.12 -2.53 -10.52
N GLN A 77 -9.86 -2.15 -11.58
CA GLN A 77 -9.38 -2.31 -12.96
C GLN A 77 -8.14 -1.46 -13.24
N LYS A 78 -8.05 -0.28 -12.66
CA LYS A 78 -6.83 0.53 -12.75
C LYS A 78 -5.65 -0.19 -12.09
N GLY A 79 -5.89 -0.87 -10.98
CA GLY A 79 -4.87 -1.70 -10.34
C GLY A 79 -4.40 -2.83 -11.25
N TYR A 80 -5.33 -3.51 -11.92
CA TYR A 80 -4.98 -4.54 -12.90
C TYR A 80 -4.08 -3.99 -14.00
N SER A 81 -4.43 -2.82 -14.54
CA SER A 81 -3.65 -2.21 -15.63
C SER A 81 -2.22 -1.91 -15.21
N ILE A 82 -2.03 -1.43 -14.00
CA ILE A 82 -0.70 -1.11 -13.47
C ILE A 82 0.14 -2.39 -13.33
N TRP A 83 -0.43 -3.44 -12.74
CA TRP A 83 0.30 -4.68 -12.46
C TRP A 83 0.53 -5.54 -13.71
N ASN A 84 -0.19 -5.26 -14.77
CA ASN A 84 -0.04 -6.01 -16.04
C ASN A 84 0.88 -5.34 -17.02
N ASP A 85 1.47 -4.24 -16.63
CA ASP A 85 2.54 -3.66 -17.43
C ASP A 85 3.71 -4.66 -17.49
N LYS A 86 4.45 -4.62 -18.58
CA LYS A 86 5.55 -5.55 -18.85
C LYS A 86 6.62 -5.59 -17.76
N GLU A 87 6.72 -4.56 -16.97
CA GLU A 87 7.68 -4.48 -15.88
C GLU A 87 7.40 -5.47 -14.75
N TRP A 88 6.20 -6.03 -14.73
CA TRP A 88 5.72 -6.88 -13.63
C TRP A 88 5.34 -8.28 -14.09
N GLU A 89 6.01 -8.79 -15.12
CA GLU A 89 5.65 -10.07 -15.77
C GLU A 89 5.52 -11.25 -14.80
N GLU A 90 6.32 -11.27 -13.73
CA GLU A 90 6.30 -12.36 -12.74
C GLU A 90 5.21 -12.20 -11.68
N ASN A 91 4.57 -11.03 -11.65
CA ASN A 91 3.52 -10.75 -10.68
C ASN A 91 2.24 -10.36 -11.36
N GLU A 92 1.15 -10.90 -10.88
CA GLU A 92 -0.19 -10.56 -11.33
C GLU A 92 -0.91 -9.78 -10.25
N TYR A 93 -1.79 -8.85 -10.64
CA TYR A 93 -2.74 -8.29 -9.71
C TYR A 93 -3.66 -9.43 -9.27
N TYR A 94 -3.82 -9.60 -7.97
CA TYR A 94 -4.56 -10.74 -7.44
C TYR A 94 -5.84 -10.35 -6.72
N GLY A 95 -5.78 -9.29 -5.94
CA GLY A 95 -6.92 -8.89 -5.14
C GLY A 95 -6.59 -7.70 -4.26
N TYR A 96 -7.29 -7.59 -3.18
CA TYR A 96 -7.09 -6.50 -2.24
C TYR A 96 -7.39 -6.94 -0.81
N GLY A 97 -6.82 -6.24 0.15
CA GLY A 97 -7.16 -6.37 1.55
C GLY A 97 -7.61 -5.03 2.10
N THR A 98 -8.37 -5.04 3.18
CA THR A 98 -8.86 -3.82 3.82
C THR A 98 -8.47 -3.78 5.29
N PHE A 99 -8.33 -2.58 5.83
CA PHE A 99 -7.99 -2.36 7.23
C PHE A 99 -8.40 -0.95 7.63
N ARG A 100 -8.50 -0.72 8.94
CA ARG A 100 -8.79 0.62 9.44
C ARG A 100 -7.51 1.43 9.60
N CYS A 101 -7.59 2.71 9.31
CA CYS A 101 -6.45 3.62 9.43
C CYS A 101 -5.79 3.52 10.82
N LYS A 102 -6.58 3.57 11.87
CA LYS A 102 -6.07 3.52 13.25
C LYS A 102 -5.29 2.24 13.55
N ASP A 103 -5.69 1.12 12.97
CA ASP A 103 -5.02 -0.16 13.21
C ASP A 103 -3.62 -0.17 12.59
N ALA A 104 -3.49 0.40 11.41
CA ALA A 104 -2.17 0.55 10.77
C ALA A 104 -1.27 1.49 11.57
N LEU A 105 -1.82 2.64 12.00
CA LEU A 105 -1.06 3.61 12.79
C LEU A 105 -0.60 3.02 14.13
N ALA A 106 -1.35 2.07 14.68
CA ALA A 106 -1.02 1.44 15.95
C ALA A 106 0.09 0.38 15.84
N THR A 107 0.46 -0.05 14.65
CA THR A 107 1.48 -1.09 14.48
C THR A 107 2.87 -0.59 14.86
N ASN A 108 3.17 0.65 14.55
CA ASN A 108 4.48 1.24 14.85
C ASN A 108 4.40 2.76 14.63
N ASP A 109 5.12 3.51 15.48
CA ASP A 109 5.16 4.97 15.42
C ASP A 109 5.74 5.51 14.11
N MET A 110 6.48 4.70 13.35
CA MET A 110 7.02 5.15 12.06
C MET A 110 5.97 5.23 10.96
N VAL A 111 4.79 4.60 11.15
CA VAL A 111 3.73 4.60 10.13
C VAL A 111 2.98 5.93 10.13
N GLU A 112 2.90 6.57 8.97
CA GLU A 112 2.11 7.79 8.75
C GLU A 112 1.26 7.60 7.51
N ILE A 113 0.03 8.10 7.54
CA ILE A 113 -0.91 7.97 6.42
C ILE A 113 -1.38 9.36 6.03
N HIS A 114 -1.17 9.71 4.76
CA HIS A 114 -1.47 11.04 4.24
C HIS A 114 -2.22 10.98 2.92
N PRO A 115 -3.21 11.87 2.72
CA PRO A 115 -3.88 11.96 1.43
C PRO A 115 -2.89 12.47 0.37
N LEU A 116 -3.12 12.05 -0.87
CA LEU A 116 -2.27 12.44 -1.99
C LEU A 116 -3.02 13.36 -2.94
N THR A 117 -2.26 14.14 -3.70
CA THR A 117 -2.80 15.03 -4.72
C THR A 117 -3.24 14.21 -5.93
N GLY A 118 -4.28 14.66 -6.62
CA GLY A 118 -4.67 14.12 -7.92
C GLY A 118 -5.94 13.29 -7.92
N ALA A 119 -6.17 12.44 -6.92
CA ALA A 119 -7.38 11.63 -6.86
C ALA A 119 -7.87 11.55 -5.41
N ALA A 120 -9.16 11.78 -5.22
CA ALA A 120 -9.77 11.83 -3.89
C ALA A 120 -9.60 10.51 -3.11
N GLN A 121 -9.59 9.39 -3.83
CA GLN A 121 -9.47 8.07 -3.23
C GLN A 121 -8.04 7.61 -2.98
N HIS A 122 -7.04 8.42 -3.37
CA HIS A 122 -5.63 8.00 -3.30
C HIS A 122 -4.93 8.55 -2.07
N ILE A 123 -4.33 7.66 -1.29
CA ILE A 123 -3.53 8.04 -0.11
C ILE A 123 -2.23 7.24 -0.11
N GLY A 124 -1.29 7.70 0.70
CA GLY A 124 0.00 7.03 0.84
C GLY A 124 0.30 6.67 2.29
N MET A 125 0.89 5.51 2.49
CA MET A 125 1.44 5.09 3.77
C MET A 125 2.94 5.34 3.72
N TYR A 126 3.42 6.24 4.58
CA TYR A 126 4.81 6.65 4.66
C TYR A 126 5.45 6.05 5.90
N TYR A 127 6.74 5.80 5.83
CA TYR A 127 7.49 5.24 6.95
C TYR A 127 8.59 6.20 7.38
N ALA A 128 8.45 6.74 8.58
CA ALA A 128 9.42 7.70 9.12
C ALA A 128 10.72 6.99 9.50
N LYS A 129 11.82 7.40 8.91
CA LYS A 129 13.14 6.91 9.26
C LYS A 129 13.65 7.61 10.53
N ASN A 130 13.37 8.90 10.60
CA ASN A 130 13.66 9.75 11.76
C ASN A 130 12.73 10.96 11.71
N GLU A 131 12.97 11.98 12.51
CA GLU A 131 12.11 13.18 12.54
C GLU A 131 12.12 13.96 11.24
N ASP A 132 13.17 13.84 10.45
CA ASP A 132 13.39 14.68 9.26
C ASP A 132 13.20 13.94 7.94
N GLU A 133 13.22 12.60 7.95
CA GLU A 133 13.25 11.81 6.73
C GLU A 133 12.25 10.67 6.74
N TYR A 134 11.74 10.34 5.55
CA TYR A 134 11.01 9.09 5.30
C TYR A 134 11.94 8.10 4.60
N TYR A 135 11.70 6.82 4.82
CA TYR A 135 12.33 5.78 4.02
C TYR A 135 11.89 5.90 2.56
N LYS A 136 12.79 5.54 1.65
CA LYS A 136 12.53 5.46 0.20
C LYS A 136 13.06 4.13 -0.30
N GLY A 137 12.26 3.46 -1.14
CA GLY A 137 12.64 2.15 -1.65
C GLY A 137 12.56 1.06 -0.59
N PRO A 138 13.04 -0.15 -0.90
CA PRO A 138 12.92 -1.28 0.01
C PRO A 138 13.39 -0.97 1.43
N LEU A 139 12.54 -1.31 2.40
CA LEU A 139 12.85 -1.06 3.80
C LEU A 139 13.93 -2.03 4.29
N PRO A 140 14.75 -1.61 5.27
CA PRO A 140 15.83 -2.49 5.81
C PRO A 140 15.24 -3.58 6.69
N LYS A 141 14.88 -4.71 6.09
CA LYS A 141 14.21 -5.83 6.78
C LYS A 141 15.13 -6.58 7.75
N GLU A 142 16.44 -6.36 7.69
CA GLU A 142 17.38 -6.83 8.71
C GLU A 142 17.21 -6.09 10.03
N ASN A 143 16.56 -4.93 10.02
CA ASN A 143 16.17 -4.22 11.24
C ASN A 143 14.92 -4.89 11.81
N LEU A 144 15.01 -5.42 13.03
CA LEU A 144 13.94 -6.19 13.65
C LEU A 144 12.64 -5.37 13.77
N GLU A 145 12.73 -4.11 14.15
CA GLU A 145 11.56 -3.24 14.29
C GLU A 145 10.85 -3.07 12.95
N VAL A 146 11.60 -2.86 11.88
CA VAL A 146 11.03 -2.76 10.52
C VAL A 146 10.36 -4.06 10.12
N PHE A 147 11.03 -5.19 10.33
CA PHE A 147 10.49 -6.51 10.00
C PHE A 147 9.18 -6.77 10.76
N GLU A 148 9.17 -6.51 12.06
CA GLU A 148 7.97 -6.72 12.87
C GLU A 148 6.82 -5.81 12.42
N MET A 149 7.12 -4.55 12.08
CA MET A 149 6.12 -3.63 11.57
C MET A 149 5.49 -4.16 10.28
N LEU A 150 6.31 -4.59 9.33
CA LEU A 150 5.80 -5.12 8.06
C LEU A 150 4.99 -6.40 8.28
N SER A 151 5.41 -7.24 9.21
CA SER A 151 4.68 -8.45 9.58
C SER A 151 3.33 -8.11 10.20
N ASP A 152 3.29 -7.15 11.11
CA ASP A 152 2.04 -6.71 11.74
C ASP A 152 1.07 -6.08 10.74
N LEU A 153 1.58 -5.29 9.79
CA LEU A 153 0.77 -4.71 8.73
C LEU A 153 0.17 -5.81 7.84
N ALA A 154 0.98 -6.80 7.47
CA ALA A 154 0.50 -7.94 6.69
C ALA A 154 -0.62 -8.69 7.43
N ASP A 155 -0.45 -8.89 8.72
CA ASP A 155 -1.46 -9.58 9.55
C ASP A 155 -2.78 -8.82 9.60
N LEU A 156 -2.76 -7.49 9.53
CA LEU A 156 -4.00 -6.69 9.55
C LEU A 156 -4.93 -7.05 8.40
N ILE A 157 -4.39 -7.42 7.24
CA ILE A 157 -5.21 -7.69 6.06
C ILE A 157 -5.30 -9.17 5.72
N ASN A 158 -4.61 -10.01 6.45
CA ASN A 158 -4.56 -11.45 6.14
C ASN A 158 -5.94 -12.09 6.07
N ASP A 159 -6.85 -11.69 6.94
CA ASP A 159 -8.22 -12.22 7.00
C ASP A 159 -9.22 -11.46 6.13
N THR A 160 -8.82 -10.33 5.55
CA THR A 160 -9.71 -9.48 4.77
C THR A 160 -9.43 -9.52 3.27
N VAL A 161 -8.51 -10.37 2.83
CA VAL A 161 -8.16 -10.47 1.41
C VAL A 161 -9.35 -10.94 0.59
N VAL A 162 -9.67 -10.18 -0.44
CA VAL A 162 -10.69 -10.53 -1.43
C VAL A 162 -9.98 -10.75 -2.76
N VAL A 163 -10.19 -11.94 -3.33
CA VAL A 163 -9.61 -12.31 -4.61
C VAL A 163 -10.37 -11.56 -5.71
N ALA A 164 -9.64 -10.87 -6.57
CA ALA A 164 -10.25 -10.18 -7.70
C ALA A 164 -10.83 -11.18 -8.69
N PRO A 165 -11.90 -10.82 -9.42
CA PRO A 165 -12.45 -11.71 -10.46
C PRO A 165 -11.40 -12.04 -11.49
N ALA A 166 -11.50 -13.25 -12.05
CA ALA A 166 -10.61 -13.65 -13.13
C ALA A 166 -10.76 -12.67 -14.31
N ARG A 167 -9.64 -12.37 -14.94
CA ARG A 167 -9.67 -11.50 -16.11
C ARG A 167 -10.34 -12.18 -17.28
N SER A 168 -11.15 -11.43 -17.95
CA SER A 168 -11.68 -11.81 -19.24
C SER A 168 -10.72 -11.40 -20.33
#